data_ecab80ea176a7442bffa3c6a1b4569e9
#
_entry.id   ecab80ea176a7442bffa3c6a1b4569e9
#
_cell.length_a   1.000
_cell.length_b   1.000
_cell.length_c   1.000
_cell.angle_alpha   90.00
_cell.angle_beta   90.00
_cell.angle_gamma   90.00
#
_symmetry.space_group_name_H-M   'P 1'
#
loop_
_entity.id
_entity.type
_entity.pdbx_description
1 polymer ?
#
loop_
_entity_poly.entity_id
_entity_poly.type
_entity_poly.pdbx_seq_one_letter_code
_entity_poly.pdbx_strand_id
1 'polypeptide(L)'
;VPKVVWTTAEIGAELAQEQAGADAFPHWDGHFWIHDALEGCPHSVASQNPAKDTLGYHAIQHQKTQWLDRTSREFESDVLVWLDFGILHVPGVTEDLILDFVGKLRDDAIAIPGCWPRSDRILLDHPNWRFCGAVVVCPARLAPSLHGVCVDTFRGIVAFHQKVSWEVNTWAVAEQSGRLPIRQYHATTHDQRMLTAYEGPPS
;
A
#
# COMPACT_ATOMS: atom_id res chain seq x y z
N VAL A 1 2.96 -20.20 1.17
CA VAL A 1 2.95 -18.82 1.70
C VAL A 1 1.54 -18.54 2.19
N PRO A 2 1.33 -18.22 3.48
CA PRO A 2 0.01 -17.94 4.00
C PRO A 2 -0.59 -16.71 3.29
N LYS A 3 -1.84 -16.84 2.86
CA LYS A 3 -2.61 -15.71 2.30
C LYS A 3 -3.46 -15.11 3.40
N VAL A 4 -3.28 -13.82 3.64
CA VAL A 4 -4.08 -13.05 4.60
C VAL A 4 -4.97 -12.10 3.81
N VAL A 5 -6.27 -12.21 3.97
CA VAL A 5 -7.25 -11.32 3.34
C VAL A 5 -7.94 -10.50 4.44
N TRP A 6 -7.63 -9.21 4.50
CA TRP A 6 -8.33 -8.30 5.41
C TRP A 6 -9.73 -7.98 4.85
N THR A 7 -10.74 -8.22 5.65
CA THR A 7 -12.12 -8.08 5.21
C THR A 7 -13.06 -7.75 6.38
N THR A 8 -14.28 -7.29 6.08
CA THR A 8 -15.32 -7.18 7.10
C THR A 8 -15.78 -8.59 7.54
N ALA A 9 -16.35 -8.70 8.73
CA ALA A 9 -16.83 -9.98 9.26
C ALA A 9 -17.80 -10.72 8.32
N GLU A 10 -18.68 -9.97 7.65
CA GLU A 10 -19.68 -10.51 6.73
C GLU A 10 -19.03 -11.13 5.49
N ILE A 11 -18.17 -10.37 4.80
CA ILE A 11 -17.44 -10.85 3.61
C ILE A 11 -16.46 -11.97 3.98
N GLY A 12 -15.80 -11.88 5.16
CA GLY A 12 -14.88 -12.90 5.64
C GLY A 12 -15.56 -14.24 5.87
N ALA A 13 -16.79 -14.23 6.37
CA ALA A 13 -17.58 -15.46 6.56
C ALA A 13 -17.96 -16.12 5.22
N GLU A 14 -18.33 -15.34 4.21
CA GLU A 14 -18.61 -15.82 2.86
C GLU A 14 -17.36 -16.42 2.21
N LEU A 15 -16.23 -15.70 2.23
CA LEU A 15 -14.96 -16.17 1.65
C LEU A 15 -14.43 -17.43 2.37
N ALA A 16 -14.61 -17.53 3.69
CA ALA A 16 -14.21 -18.72 4.45
C ALA A 16 -15.06 -19.95 4.10
N GLN A 17 -16.33 -19.75 3.73
CA GLN A 17 -17.20 -20.84 3.27
C GLN A 17 -16.82 -21.32 1.85
N GLU A 18 -16.40 -20.40 0.97
CA GLU A 18 -16.04 -20.71 -0.41
C GLU A 18 -14.61 -21.28 -0.54
N GLN A 19 -13.70 -20.88 0.34
CA GLN A 19 -12.28 -21.26 0.29
C GLN A 19 -11.90 -22.06 1.55
N ALA A 20 -12.30 -23.32 1.61
CA ALA A 20 -11.89 -24.24 2.66
C ALA A 20 -10.37 -24.52 2.65
N GLY A 21 -9.54 -23.54 2.89
CA GLY A 21 -8.08 -23.63 2.85
C GLY A 21 -7.36 -22.29 3.01
N ALA A 22 -8.08 -21.20 3.24
CA ALA A 22 -7.45 -19.94 3.57
C ALA A 22 -7.06 -19.91 5.06
N ASP A 23 -5.79 -19.70 5.34
CA ASP A 23 -5.19 -19.87 6.66
C ASP A 23 -5.66 -18.81 7.68
N ALA A 24 -6.12 -17.64 7.24
CA ALA A 24 -6.72 -16.64 8.12
C ALA A 24 -7.45 -15.53 7.37
N PHE A 25 -8.61 -15.14 7.89
CA PHE A 25 -9.31 -13.90 7.55
C PHE A 25 -9.39 -13.02 8.80
N PRO A 26 -8.33 -12.25 9.12
CA PRO A 26 -8.36 -11.40 10.28
C PRO A 26 -9.48 -10.35 10.14
N HIS A 27 -10.28 -10.25 11.20
CA HIS A 27 -11.39 -9.33 11.26
C HIS A 27 -10.89 -7.89 11.29
N TRP A 28 -11.35 -7.06 10.34
CA TRP A 28 -11.20 -5.63 10.37
C TRP A 28 -12.50 -4.98 10.87
N ASP A 29 -12.39 -4.12 11.86
CA ASP A 29 -13.50 -3.45 12.51
C ASP A 29 -14.16 -2.33 11.68
N GLY A 30 -13.67 -2.10 10.45
CA GLY A 30 -14.18 -1.05 9.57
C GLY A 30 -13.61 0.33 9.85
N HIS A 31 -12.71 0.47 10.84
CA HIS A 31 -12.13 1.75 11.20
C HIS A 31 -10.90 2.08 10.35
N PHE A 32 -10.91 3.24 9.70
CA PHE A 32 -9.79 3.76 8.92
C PHE A 32 -9.03 4.80 9.75
N TRP A 33 -7.76 4.58 9.98
CA TRP A 33 -6.90 5.44 10.79
C TRP A 33 -6.84 6.90 10.33
N ILE A 34 -7.04 7.17 9.03
CA ILE A 34 -7.04 8.55 8.54
C ILE A 34 -8.20 9.38 9.09
N HIS A 35 -9.32 8.79 9.48
CA HIS A 35 -10.41 9.51 10.11
C HIS A 35 -9.98 10.14 11.43
N ASP A 36 -9.20 9.41 12.26
CA ASP A 36 -8.62 9.97 13.50
C ASP A 36 -7.61 11.08 13.20
N ALA A 37 -6.84 10.91 12.12
CA ALA A 37 -5.86 11.92 11.71
C ALA A 37 -6.51 13.20 11.14
N LEU A 38 -7.77 13.12 10.71
CA LEU A 38 -8.53 14.23 10.17
C LEU A 38 -9.44 14.90 11.21
N GLU A 39 -9.60 14.31 12.39
CA GLU A 39 -10.47 14.86 13.43
C GLU A 39 -10.07 16.30 13.80
N GLY A 40 -11.03 17.22 13.71
CA GLY A 40 -10.78 18.64 13.99
C GLY A 40 -9.93 19.39 12.95
N CYS A 41 -9.49 18.74 11.88
CA CYS A 41 -8.65 19.34 10.84
C CYS A 41 -9.48 19.74 9.61
N PRO A 42 -9.58 21.03 9.25
CA PRO A 42 -10.14 21.42 7.96
C PRO A 42 -9.36 20.80 6.81
N HIS A 43 -10.07 20.20 5.86
CA HIS A 43 -9.40 19.58 4.71
C HIS A 43 -10.28 19.58 3.47
N SER A 44 -9.64 19.54 2.33
CA SER A 44 -10.23 19.19 1.03
C SER A 44 -9.70 17.83 0.57
N VAL A 45 -10.40 17.19 -0.35
CA VAL A 45 -10.00 15.90 -0.92
C VAL A 45 -9.49 16.15 -2.34
N ALA A 46 -8.26 15.72 -2.61
CA ALA A 46 -7.70 15.77 -3.96
C ALA A 46 -8.43 14.78 -4.87
N SER A 47 -8.77 15.20 -6.08
CA SER A 47 -9.51 14.38 -7.01
C SER A 47 -9.13 14.70 -8.45
N GLN A 48 -8.88 13.66 -9.25
CA GLN A 48 -8.80 13.68 -10.70
C GLN A 48 -10.06 13.07 -11.34
N ASN A 49 -10.77 12.26 -10.57
CA ASN A 49 -12.04 11.66 -10.95
C ASN A 49 -13.00 11.71 -9.74
N PRO A 50 -13.90 12.71 -9.67
CA PRO A 50 -14.79 12.89 -8.53
C PRO A 50 -15.70 11.69 -8.21
N ALA A 51 -15.99 10.84 -9.20
CA ALA A 51 -16.78 9.63 -8.99
C ALA A 51 -16.00 8.53 -8.24
N LYS A 52 -14.67 8.58 -8.28
CA LYS A 52 -13.77 7.59 -7.66
C LYS A 52 -13.03 8.16 -6.46
N ASP A 53 -12.42 9.33 -6.61
CA ASP A 53 -11.48 9.89 -5.64
C ASP A 53 -12.24 10.56 -4.48
N THR A 54 -12.99 9.77 -3.74
CA THR A 54 -13.72 10.18 -2.54
C THR A 54 -12.86 10.03 -1.29
N LEU A 55 -13.25 10.62 -0.17
CA LEU A 55 -12.59 10.40 1.12
C LEU A 55 -12.53 8.92 1.48
N GLY A 56 -13.62 8.17 1.26
CA GLY A 56 -13.65 6.73 1.49
C GLY A 56 -12.63 5.97 0.63
N TYR A 57 -12.47 6.33 -0.65
CA TYR A 57 -11.42 5.76 -1.50
C TYR A 57 -10.03 6.02 -0.94
N HIS A 58 -9.71 7.27 -0.58
CA HIS A 58 -8.43 7.61 0.01
C HIS A 58 -8.21 6.90 1.35
N ALA A 59 -9.27 6.73 2.16
CA ALA A 59 -9.19 5.99 3.41
C ALA A 59 -8.73 4.54 3.19
N ILE A 60 -9.34 3.84 2.22
CA ILE A 60 -8.95 2.47 1.85
C ILE A 60 -7.49 2.44 1.37
N GLN A 61 -7.08 3.37 0.52
CA GLN A 61 -5.72 3.39 -0.02
C GLN A 61 -4.66 3.62 1.08
N HIS A 62 -4.90 4.52 2.01
CA HIS A 62 -3.99 4.76 3.14
C HIS A 62 -3.96 3.62 4.15
N GLN A 63 -5.01 2.81 4.22
CA GLN A 63 -5.12 1.70 5.17
C GLN A 63 -4.09 0.59 4.94
N LYS A 64 -3.56 0.45 3.74
CA LYS A 64 -2.58 -0.58 3.33
C LYS A 64 -1.43 -0.73 4.32
N THR A 65 -0.88 0.38 4.80
CA THR A 65 0.25 0.36 5.73
C THR A 65 -0.12 -0.15 7.12
N GLN A 66 -1.34 0.14 7.59
CA GLN A 66 -1.83 -0.40 8.86
C GLN A 66 -2.10 -1.90 8.75
N TRP A 67 -2.63 -2.37 7.63
CA TRP A 67 -2.83 -3.80 7.41
C TRP A 67 -1.50 -4.55 7.36
N LEU A 68 -0.47 -4.00 6.73
CA LEU A 68 0.88 -4.58 6.77
C LEU A 68 1.44 -4.61 8.21
N ASP A 69 1.30 -3.53 9.00
CA ASP A 69 1.72 -3.48 10.39
C ASP A 69 1.00 -4.54 11.23
N ARG A 70 -0.33 -4.64 11.14
CA ARG A 70 -1.11 -5.65 11.86
C ARG A 70 -0.71 -7.07 11.46
N THR A 71 -0.57 -7.33 10.15
CA THR A 71 -0.14 -8.64 9.65
C THR A 71 1.23 -9.03 10.20
N SER A 72 2.18 -8.08 10.31
CA SER A 72 3.51 -8.35 10.87
C SER A 72 3.50 -8.76 12.34
N ARG A 73 2.45 -8.40 13.08
CA ARG A 73 2.28 -8.75 14.50
C ARG A 73 1.51 -10.05 14.72
N GLU A 74 0.63 -10.38 13.78
CA GLU A 74 -0.29 -11.52 13.90
C GLU A 74 0.28 -12.79 13.24
N PHE A 75 1.16 -12.63 12.27
CA PHE A 75 1.71 -13.74 11.48
C PHE A 75 3.23 -13.71 11.45
N GLU A 76 3.83 -14.86 11.71
CA GLU A 76 5.28 -15.04 11.60
C GLU A 76 5.67 -15.09 10.11
N SER A 77 6.40 -14.08 9.65
CA SER A 77 6.92 -13.98 8.29
C SER A 77 8.08 -13.00 8.25
N ASP A 78 9.07 -13.26 7.39
CA ASP A 78 10.18 -12.34 7.17
C ASP A 78 9.80 -11.19 6.24
N VAL A 79 8.95 -11.46 5.25
CA VAL A 79 8.53 -10.50 4.22
C VAL A 79 7.02 -10.57 4.03
N LEU A 80 6.42 -9.40 3.99
CA LEU A 80 5.02 -9.18 3.65
C LEU A 80 4.89 -8.59 2.26
N VAL A 81 3.81 -8.90 1.58
CA VAL A 81 3.46 -8.24 0.33
C VAL A 81 2.02 -7.75 0.38
N TRP A 82 1.83 -6.50 0.02
CA TRP A 82 0.53 -5.96 -0.34
C TRP A 82 0.31 -6.17 -1.84
N LEU A 83 -0.81 -6.74 -2.20
CA LEU A 83 -1.33 -6.78 -3.57
C LEU A 83 -2.74 -6.18 -3.55
N ASP A 84 -3.02 -5.19 -4.38
CA ASP A 84 -4.37 -4.65 -4.51
C ASP A 84 -5.33 -5.74 -4.95
N PHE A 85 -6.55 -5.75 -4.41
CA PHE A 85 -7.59 -6.71 -4.75
C PHE A 85 -7.86 -6.80 -6.26
N GLY A 86 -7.75 -5.66 -6.97
CA GLY A 86 -7.91 -5.59 -8.42
C GLY A 86 -6.67 -5.96 -9.24
N ILE A 87 -5.63 -6.54 -8.65
CA ILE A 87 -4.35 -6.79 -9.35
C ILE A 87 -4.52 -7.69 -10.59
N LEU A 88 -5.46 -8.63 -10.57
CA LEU A 88 -5.77 -9.49 -11.72
C LEU A 88 -6.49 -8.76 -12.88
N HIS A 89 -7.00 -7.54 -12.65
CA HIS A 89 -7.55 -6.70 -13.70
C HIS A 89 -6.48 -5.82 -14.38
N VAL A 90 -5.27 -5.82 -13.84
CA VAL A 90 -4.15 -5.10 -14.44
C VAL A 90 -3.69 -5.83 -15.71
N PRO A 91 -3.51 -5.13 -16.86
CA PRO A 91 -3.12 -5.76 -18.11
C PRO A 91 -1.87 -6.62 -17.99
N GLY A 92 -1.96 -7.87 -18.44
CA GLY A 92 -0.87 -8.84 -18.47
C GLY A 92 -0.58 -9.54 -17.14
N VAL A 93 -1.29 -9.21 -16.06
CA VAL A 93 -1.15 -9.93 -14.79
C VAL A 93 -1.97 -11.21 -14.83
N THR A 94 -1.32 -12.31 -14.43
CA THR A 94 -1.92 -13.65 -14.30
C THR A 94 -1.61 -14.24 -12.94
N GLU A 95 -2.35 -15.28 -12.53
CA GLU A 95 -2.08 -15.99 -11.27
C GLU A 95 -0.66 -16.58 -11.25
N ASP A 96 -0.20 -17.19 -12.36
CA ASP A 96 1.15 -17.74 -12.46
C ASP A 96 2.22 -16.66 -12.25
N LEU A 97 1.99 -15.47 -12.80
CA LEU A 97 2.90 -14.33 -12.61
C LEU A 97 2.95 -13.88 -11.15
N ILE A 98 1.80 -13.87 -10.45
CA ILE A 98 1.75 -13.57 -9.02
C ILE A 98 2.50 -14.64 -8.22
N LEU A 99 2.33 -15.92 -8.55
CA LEU A 99 3.04 -17.02 -7.87
C LEU A 99 4.55 -16.94 -8.11
N ASP A 100 5.00 -16.63 -9.32
CA ASP A 100 6.43 -16.42 -9.64
C ASP A 100 7.00 -15.23 -8.87
N PHE A 101 6.26 -14.11 -8.82
CA PHE A 101 6.64 -12.94 -8.03
C PHE A 101 6.75 -13.26 -6.54
N VAL A 102 5.75 -13.96 -5.96
CA VAL A 102 5.76 -14.36 -4.55
C VAL A 102 6.93 -15.29 -4.24
N GLY A 103 7.30 -16.17 -5.18
CA GLY A 103 8.45 -17.06 -5.03
C GLY A 103 9.82 -16.33 -4.97
N LYS A 104 9.87 -15.09 -5.44
CA LYS A 104 11.07 -14.24 -5.44
C LYS A 104 11.15 -13.28 -4.25
N LEU A 105 10.11 -13.24 -3.41
CA LEU A 105 10.03 -12.28 -2.31
C LEU A 105 11.16 -12.45 -1.31
N ARG A 106 12.03 -11.48 -1.28
CA ARG A 106 13.10 -11.27 -0.29
C ARG A 106 13.53 -9.81 -0.42
N ASP A 107 13.58 -9.10 0.66
CA ASP A 107 14.10 -7.73 0.65
C ASP A 107 14.59 -7.33 2.04
N ASP A 108 15.50 -6.41 2.08
CA ASP A 108 16.00 -5.76 3.31
C ASP A 108 15.46 -4.33 3.45
N ALA A 109 14.83 -3.81 2.40
CA ALA A 109 14.19 -2.52 2.31
C ALA A 109 12.71 -2.67 1.90
N ILE A 110 11.94 -1.61 2.07
CA ILE A 110 10.57 -1.53 1.53
C ILE A 110 10.69 -1.30 0.03
N ALA A 111 10.25 -2.26 -0.78
CA ALA A 111 10.33 -2.16 -2.24
C ALA A 111 8.95 -1.89 -2.85
N ILE A 112 8.86 -0.83 -3.64
CA ILE A 112 7.62 -0.39 -4.27
C ILE A 112 7.88 -0.12 -5.75
N PRO A 113 7.06 -0.66 -6.69
CA PRO A 113 7.16 -0.32 -8.11
C PRO A 113 6.87 1.15 -8.33
N GLY A 114 7.47 1.74 -9.35
CA GLY A 114 7.17 3.11 -9.71
C GLY A 114 7.65 3.49 -11.10
N CYS A 115 6.95 4.45 -11.72
CA CYS A 115 7.17 4.85 -13.11
C CYS A 115 8.03 6.12 -13.21
N TRP A 116 7.96 7.00 -12.20
CA TRP A 116 8.65 8.30 -12.24
C TRP A 116 9.93 8.29 -11.40
N PRO A 117 10.93 9.09 -11.79
CA PRO A 117 12.09 9.33 -10.96
C PRO A 117 11.69 10.07 -9.67
N ARG A 118 12.59 10.06 -8.69
CA ARG A 118 12.41 10.87 -7.48
C ARG A 118 12.40 12.35 -7.87
N SER A 119 11.48 13.10 -7.27
CA SER A 119 11.34 14.54 -7.45
C SER A 119 11.26 15.23 -6.10
N ASP A 120 11.91 16.36 -5.95
CA ASP A 120 11.82 17.17 -4.73
C ASP A 120 10.47 17.91 -4.62
N ARG A 121 9.72 17.98 -5.72
CA ARG A 121 8.40 18.60 -5.77
C ARG A 121 7.33 17.54 -5.94
N ILE A 122 6.45 17.39 -4.94
CA ILE A 122 5.29 16.53 -4.98
C ILE A 122 4.05 17.38 -5.07
N LEU A 123 3.27 17.18 -6.14
CA LEU A 123 1.99 17.84 -6.35
C LEU A 123 0.90 17.03 -5.67
N LEU A 124 0.18 17.63 -4.71
CA LEU A 124 -0.85 16.93 -3.95
C LEU A 124 -2.19 16.80 -4.68
N ASP A 125 -2.37 17.51 -5.78
CA ASP A 125 -3.59 17.48 -6.60
C ASP A 125 -3.57 16.38 -7.69
N HIS A 126 -2.45 15.65 -7.81
CA HIS A 126 -2.26 14.57 -8.78
C HIS A 126 -1.59 13.37 -8.13
N PRO A 127 -1.92 12.13 -8.52
CA PRO A 127 -1.18 10.97 -8.07
C PRO A 127 0.28 11.07 -8.51
N ASN A 128 1.21 10.89 -7.59
CA ASN A 128 2.63 10.88 -7.89
C ASN A 128 3.07 9.45 -8.23
N TRP A 129 3.27 9.17 -9.51
CA TRP A 129 3.70 7.85 -10.00
C TRP A 129 5.17 7.53 -9.69
N ARG A 130 5.78 8.23 -8.71
CA ARG A 130 7.00 7.75 -8.05
C ARG A 130 6.79 6.34 -7.54
N PHE A 131 5.56 6.06 -7.07
CA PHE A 131 5.14 4.74 -6.62
C PHE A 131 3.84 4.31 -7.29
N CYS A 132 3.72 3.00 -7.57
CA CYS A 132 2.48 2.36 -7.99
C CYS A 132 1.87 1.67 -6.78
N GLY A 133 0.74 2.16 -6.30
CA GLY A 133 0.13 1.72 -5.03
C GLY A 133 -0.35 0.27 -4.98
N ALA A 134 -0.40 -0.42 -6.13
CA ALA A 134 -0.95 -1.77 -6.22
C ALA A 134 -0.05 -2.87 -5.62
N VAL A 135 1.24 -2.61 -5.43
CA VAL A 135 2.21 -3.58 -4.89
C VAL A 135 3.12 -2.89 -3.87
N VAL A 136 3.29 -3.52 -2.71
CA VAL A 136 4.31 -3.13 -1.73
C VAL A 136 4.96 -4.40 -1.18
N VAL A 137 6.27 -4.56 -1.35
CA VAL A 137 7.06 -5.58 -0.67
C VAL A 137 7.66 -4.95 0.58
N CYS A 138 7.41 -5.52 1.73
CA CYS A 138 7.81 -4.95 3.02
C CYS A 138 8.45 -6.03 3.91
N PRO A 139 9.70 -5.88 4.34
CA PRO A 139 10.23 -6.69 5.44
C PRO A 139 9.31 -6.55 6.66
N ALA A 140 8.87 -7.66 7.25
CA ALA A 140 7.90 -7.64 8.34
C ALA A 140 8.37 -6.75 9.51
N ARG A 141 9.67 -6.75 9.81
CA ARG A 141 10.29 -5.88 10.83
C ARG A 141 10.16 -4.37 10.55
N LEU A 142 9.93 -3.96 9.30
CA LEU A 142 9.79 -2.55 8.90
C LEU A 142 8.33 -2.10 8.81
N ALA A 143 7.36 -3.00 8.83
CA ALA A 143 5.94 -2.67 8.66
C ALA A 143 5.42 -1.70 9.75
N PRO A 144 5.75 -1.85 11.05
CA PRO A 144 5.36 -0.88 12.07
C PRO A 144 5.94 0.52 11.81
N SER A 145 7.21 0.59 11.39
CA SER A 145 7.87 1.86 11.08
C SER A 145 7.30 2.50 9.83
N LEU A 146 6.98 1.71 8.81
CA LEU A 146 6.31 2.18 7.60
C LEU A 146 4.98 2.84 7.94
N HIS A 147 4.14 2.16 8.73
CA HIS A 147 2.86 2.71 9.14
C HIS A 147 3.02 4.00 9.95
N GLY A 148 3.88 4.01 10.97
CA GLY A 148 4.12 5.19 11.79
C GLY A 148 4.60 6.40 10.98
N VAL A 149 5.56 6.21 10.06
CA VAL A 149 6.06 7.29 9.19
C VAL A 149 4.97 7.78 8.24
N CYS A 150 4.14 6.88 7.70
CA CYS A 150 3.02 7.28 6.84
C CYS A 150 1.96 8.08 7.60
N VAL A 151 1.64 7.72 8.85
CA VAL A 151 0.73 8.49 9.71
C VAL A 151 1.27 9.89 9.98
N ASP A 152 2.55 10.01 10.40
CA ASP A 152 3.19 11.31 10.66
C ASP A 152 3.20 12.18 9.40
N THR A 153 3.57 11.58 8.26
CA THR A 153 3.65 12.27 6.98
C THR A 153 2.27 12.76 6.53
N PHE A 154 1.25 11.90 6.62
CA PHE A 154 -0.12 12.26 6.28
C PHE A 154 -0.62 13.42 7.14
N ARG A 155 -0.42 13.34 8.48
CA ARG A 155 -0.77 14.44 9.41
C ARG A 155 -0.06 15.72 9.05
N GLY A 156 1.22 15.66 8.68
CA GLY A 156 1.97 16.82 8.20
C GLY A 156 1.36 17.41 6.93
N ILE A 157 1.03 16.60 5.94
CA ILE A 157 0.38 17.04 4.69
C ILE A 157 -0.95 17.73 5.02
N VAL A 158 -1.80 17.14 5.85
CA VAL A 158 -3.09 17.73 6.21
C VAL A 158 -2.92 19.02 7.01
N ALA A 159 -2.00 19.06 7.98
CA ALA A 159 -1.76 20.26 8.79
C ALA A 159 -1.28 21.46 7.98
N PHE A 160 -0.37 21.24 7.00
CA PHE A 160 0.22 22.32 6.22
C PHE A 160 -0.59 22.69 4.96
N HIS A 161 -1.19 21.68 4.32
CA HIS A 161 -1.84 21.86 3.01
C HIS A 161 -3.36 21.76 3.09
N GLN A 162 -3.92 21.35 4.23
CA GLN A 162 -5.36 21.12 4.42
C GLN A 162 -5.95 20.24 3.30
N LYS A 163 -5.21 19.18 2.95
CA LYS A 163 -5.53 18.33 1.80
C LYS A 163 -5.30 16.86 2.09
N VAL A 164 -6.30 16.05 1.79
CA VAL A 164 -6.18 14.60 1.66
C VAL A 164 -5.80 14.29 0.23
N SER A 165 -4.73 13.54 0.02
CA SER A 165 -4.20 13.16 -1.29
C SER A 165 -4.02 11.64 -1.37
N TRP A 166 -3.60 11.11 -2.53
CA TRP A 166 -3.36 9.67 -2.72
C TRP A 166 -2.26 9.16 -1.78
N GLU A 167 -2.34 7.90 -1.38
CA GLU A 167 -1.34 7.24 -0.54
C GLU A 167 0.07 7.28 -1.15
N VAL A 168 0.17 7.17 -2.47
CA VAL A 168 1.44 7.24 -3.20
C VAL A 168 2.13 8.61 -3.04
N ASN A 169 1.38 9.67 -2.85
CA ASN A 169 1.92 11.00 -2.55
C ASN A 169 2.48 11.03 -1.13
N THR A 170 1.78 10.46 -0.16
CA THR A 170 2.26 10.31 1.22
C THR A 170 3.55 9.48 1.26
N TRP A 171 3.62 8.39 0.49
CA TRP A 171 4.83 7.56 0.40
C TRP A 171 6.01 8.32 -0.24
N ALA A 172 5.75 9.11 -1.27
CA ALA A 172 6.79 9.91 -1.91
C ALA A 172 7.36 10.99 -0.95
N VAL A 173 6.51 11.64 -0.13
CA VAL A 173 6.97 12.55 0.93
C VAL A 173 7.70 11.79 2.04
N ALA A 174 7.22 10.62 2.43
CA ALA A 174 7.88 9.77 3.42
C ALA A 174 9.27 9.32 2.96
N GLU A 175 9.43 8.96 1.67
CA GLU A 175 10.75 8.65 1.08
C GLU A 175 11.71 9.84 1.17
N GLN A 176 11.22 11.05 0.93
CA GLN A 176 12.07 12.26 1.02
C GLN A 176 12.59 12.50 2.43
N SER A 177 11.85 12.12 3.44
CA SER A 177 12.25 12.29 4.85
C SER A 177 13.50 11.47 5.22
N GLY A 178 13.84 10.45 4.45
CA GLY A 178 14.94 9.54 4.72
C GLY A 178 14.77 8.66 5.98
N ARG A 179 13.59 8.66 6.60
CA ARG A 179 13.31 7.90 7.84
C ARG A 179 13.17 6.40 7.61
N LEU A 180 12.97 5.99 6.37
CA LEU A 180 12.74 4.59 5.99
C LEU A 180 13.62 4.20 4.79
N PRO A 181 14.12 2.96 4.76
CA PRO A 181 14.79 2.42 3.58
C PRO A 181 13.76 2.03 2.52
N ILE A 182 13.23 3.01 1.79
CA ILE A 182 12.31 2.78 0.68
C ILE A 182 13.11 2.70 -0.61
N ARG A 183 12.94 1.60 -1.34
CA ARG A 183 13.55 1.35 -2.64
C ARG A 183 12.47 1.31 -3.71
N GLN A 184 12.55 2.21 -4.67
CA GLN A 184 11.77 2.06 -5.89
C GLN A 184 12.45 1.03 -6.81
N TYR A 185 11.67 0.13 -7.41
CA TYR A 185 12.09 -0.58 -8.61
C TYR A 185 11.27 -0.11 -9.81
N HIS A 186 11.93 0.00 -10.97
CA HIS A 186 11.33 0.68 -12.11
C HIS A 186 10.33 -0.21 -12.86
N ALA A 187 9.05 0.16 -12.80
CA ALA A 187 7.98 -0.43 -13.60
C ALA A 187 7.50 0.62 -14.59
N THR A 188 7.99 0.62 -15.82
CA THR A 188 7.77 1.69 -16.81
C THR A 188 6.34 2.16 -16.98
N THR A 189 5.37 1.31 -16.66
CA THR A 189 3.92 1.61 -16.67
C THR A 189 3.21 0.85 -15.55
N HIS A 190 1.96 1.24 -15.28
CA HIS A 190 1.07 0.57 -14.31
C HIS A 190 0.45 -0.69 -14.94
N ASP A 191 1.27 -1.70 -15.21
CA ASP A 191 0.91 -2.98 -15.83
C ASP A 191 1.62 -4.16 -15.13
N GLN A 192 1.70 -5.32 -15.77
CA GLN A 192 2.38 -6.53 -15.27
C GLN A 192 3.83 -6.27 -14.80
N ARG A 193 4.48 -5.19 -15.27
CA ARG A 193 5.86 -4.85 -14.87
C ARG A 193 5.97 -4.47 -13.39
N MET A 194 4.86 -4.14 -12.74
CA MET A 194 4.84 -4.00 -11.28
C MET A 194 5.24 -5.30 -10.54
N LEU A 195 5.10 -6.46 -11.20
CA LEU A 195 5.50 -7.76 -10.68
C LEU A 195 6.79 -8.27 -11.34
N THR A 196 6.88 -8.18 -12.68
CA THR A 196 8.01 -8.74 -13.43
C THR A 196 9.31 -7.99 -13.26
N ALA A 197 9.27 -6.69 -12.96
CA ALA A 197 10.46 -5.87 -12.74
C ALA A 197 11.06 -6.02 -11.32
N TYR A 198 10.43 -6.80 -10.46
CA TYR A 198 10.98 -7.08 -9.13
C TYR A 198 12.06 -8.17 -9.21
N GLU A 199 13.27 -7.81 -8.86
CA GLU A 199 14.45 -8.70 -8.90
C GLU A 199 14.97 -9.08 -7.49
N GLY A 200 14.26 -8.63 -6.44
CA GLY A 200 14.75 -8.74 -5.07
C GLY A 200 15.75 -7.64 -4.71
N PRO A 201 16.48 -7.77 -3.57
CA PRO A 201 17.51 -6.82 -3.18
C PRO A 201 18.68 -6.87 -4.15
N PRO A 202 19.38 -5.73 -4.40
CA PRO A 202 20.61 -5.74 -5.17
C PRO A 202 21.64 -6.64 -4.49
N SER A 203 22.31 -7.43 -5.29
CA SER A 203 23.41 -8.33 -4.85
C SER A 203 24.62 -7.55 -4.34
#